data_59dc9a7df5484c9e55ad58aac2bce2ae
#
_entry.id   59dc9a7df5484c9e55ad58aac2bce2ae
#
_cell.length_a   1.000
_cell.length_b   1.000
_cell.length_c   1.000
_cell.angle_alpha   90.00
_cell.angle_beta   90.00
_cell.angle_gamma   90.00
#
_symmetry.space_group_name_H-M   'P 1'
#
loop_
_entity.id
_entity.type
_entity.pdbx_description
1 polymer ?
#
loop_
_entity_poly.entity_id
_entity_poly.type
_entity_poly.pdbx_seq_one_letter_code
_entity_poly.pdbx_strand_id
1 'polypeptide(L)'
;MKKDVYQIITDRIIGLLEAGTVPWHRPWKGGNQAPRNYVSRKAYRGINLFLLHAAGFPSPLWLTFRQVQSLNGHVKKGEKSFPVVFWKMFEEQENGESKRIPFLRYHSVFNVAQCEGIALPTPPETNGSFQPIEQCEAVVAQMPRRPAIAHGGGRACYSPREDGVTMPEAKLFESPEAYYSTLFHELTHATGHQSRLNRKEVTDPIQFGSQPYSREELVAEMGAAYLCGHCELEQTTLAQSASYIQNWLERLKDDRKLVVHAAAQAQKACDFILDVRPEDEGPAPSQPKEFKVVALRECPTPEEMQLCDTPQRHDFELLRLAGSRSFVLRSDIK
;
A
#
# COMPACT_ATOMS: atom_id res chain seq x y z
N MET A 1 7.49 21.23 -12.52
CA MET A 1 6.31 20.89 -11.66
C MET A 1 6.65 19.66 -10.82
N LYS A 2 6.46 19.69 -9.49
CA LYS A 2 6.55 18.49 -8.66
C LYS A 2 5.40 17.57 -9.07
N LYS A 3 5.69 16.34 -9.52
CA LYS A 3 4.66 15.34 -9.79
C LYS A 3 3.87 15.07 -8.50
N ASP A 4 2.56 15.04 -8.61
CA ASP A 4 1.66 14.62 -7.53
C ASP A 4 1.93 13.16 -7.14
N VAL A 5 1.83 12.84 -5.85
CA VAL A 5 2.09 11.50 -5.33
C VAL A 5 1.18 10.46 -5.97
N TYR A 6 -0.09 10.78 -6.18
CA TYR A 6 -1.03 9.90 -6.89
C TYR A 6 -0.55 9.58 -8.30
N GLN A 7 -0.07 10.59 -9.03
CA GLN A 7 0.45 10.40 -10.38
C GLN A 7 1.69 9.51 -10.40
N ILE A 8 2.61 9.68 -9.44
CA ILE A 8 3.82 8.84 -9.33
C ILE A 8 3.43 7.36 -9.17
N ILE A 9 2.47 7.08 -8.29
CA ILE A 9 2.02 5.71 -8.01
C ILE A 9 1.26 5.13 -9.20
N THR A 10 0.34 5.90 -9.76
CA THR A 10 -0.48 5.44 -10.90
C THR A 10 0.38 5.21 -12.14
N ASP A 11 1.35 6.09 -12.45
CA ASP A 11 2.32 5.88 -13.54
C ASP A 11 3.09 4.56 -13.35
N ARG A 12 3.45 4.23 -12.09
CA ARG A 12 4.15 2.97 -11.80
C ARG A 12 3.27 1.75 -12.05
N ILE A 13 2.01 1.79 -11.63
CA ILE A 13 1.04 0.70 -11.88
C ILE A 13 0.74 0.56 -13.37
N ILE A 14 0.54 1.68 -14.08
CA ILE A 14 0.34 1.69 -15.54
C ILE A 14 1.54 1.02 -16.24
N GLY A 15 2.77 1.38 -15.85
CA GLY A 15 3.97 0.76 -16.44
C GLY A 15 4.06 -0.76 -16.21
N LEU A 16 3.56 -1.26 -15.06
CA LEU A 16 3.47 -2.71 -14.81
C LEU A 16 2.41 -3.36 -15.71
N LEU A 17 1.24 -2.75 -15.84
CA LEU A 17 0.19 -3.23 -16.73
C LEU A 17 0.61 -3.23 -18.20
N GLU A 18 1.28 -2.18 -18.67
CA GLU A 18 1.82 -2.08 -20.04
C GLU A 18 2.91 -3.15 -20.29
N ALA A 19 3.63 -3.56 -19.25
CA ALA A 19 4.56 -4.70 -19.30
C ALA A 19 3.86 -6.07 -19.17
N GLY A 20 2.53 -6.13 -19.19
CA GLY A 20 1.76 -7.37 -19.06
C GLY A 20 1.67 -7.92 -17.62
N THR A 21 2.03 -7.12 -16.63
CA THR A 21 1.98 -7.54 -15.22
C THR A 21 0.83 -6.83 -14.52
N VAL A 22 -0.18 -7.58 -14.04
CA VAL A 22 -1.23 -7.07 -13.17
C VAL A 22 -0.76 -7.20 -11.71
N PRO A 23 -0.47 -6.10 -11.00
CA PRO A 23 0.20 -6.16 -9.71
C PRO A 23 -0.59 -6.91 -8.62
N TRP A 24 -1.91 -6.91 -8.71
CA TRP A 24 -2.82 -7.59 -7.78
C TRP A 24 -3.20 -9.01 -8.20
N HIS A 25 -2.71 -9.51 -9.36
CA HIS A 25 -2.95 -10.88 -9.83
C HIS A 25 -1.70 -11.77 -9.77
N ARG A 26 -0.64 -11.34 -9.15
CA ARG A 26 0.60 -12.10 -9.17
C ARG A 26 0.58 -13.27 -8.19
N PRO A 27 0.82 -14.52 -8.65
CA PRO A 27 1.08 -15.63 -7.76
C PRO A 27 2.43 -15.39 -7.05
N TRP A 28 2.43 -15.42 -5.74
CA TRP A 28 3.63 -15.29 -4.92
C TRP A 28 4.42 -16.59 -5.00
N LYS A 29 5.32 -16.77 -5.96
CA LYS A 29 6.28 -17.85 -5.94
C LYS A 29 7.49 -17.42 -5.13
N GLY A 30 7.69 -18.09 -4.00
CA GLY A 30 8.89 -17.99 -3.16
C GLY A 30 8.74 -17.07 -1.95
N GLY A 31 8.87 -17.63 -0.76
CA GLY A 31 9.04 -16.97 0.54
C GLY A 31 7.89 -16.07 0.94
N ASN A 32 6.93 -16.64 1.50
CA ASN A 32 5.62 -16.20 1.99
C ASN A 32 5.58 -15.05 3.00
N GLN A 33 6.45 -14.04 2.91
CA GLN A 33 6.38 -12.93 3.85
C GLN A 33 6.01 -11.64 3.12
N ALA A 34 4.89 -11.03 3.56
CA ALA A 34 4.52 -9.70 3.10
C ALA A 34 5.72 -8.73 3.23
N PRO A 35 5.94 -7.84 2.25
CA PRO A 35 6.96 -6.82 2.33
C PRO A 35 6.88 -6.07 3.65
N ARG A 36 8.00 -5.93 4.35
CA ARG A 36 8.08 -5.30 5.66
C ARG A 36 9.31 -4.42 5.81
N ASN A 37 9.20 -3.44 6.66
CA ASN A 37 10.36 -2.61 7.00
C ASN A 37 11.37 -3.41 7.83
N TYR A 38 12.63 -3.41 7.45
CA TYR A 38 13.69 -4.16 8.10
C TYR A 38 13.85 -3.80 9.58
N VAL A 39 13.77 -2.50 9.93
CA VAL A 39 14.01 -2.02 11.28
C VAL A 39 12.78 -2.20 12.18
N SER A 40 11.63 -1.70 11.75
CA SER A 40 10.40 -1.74 12.56
C SER A 40 9.68 -3.09 12.51
N ARG A 41 10.03 -3.97 11.56
CA ARG A 41 9.35 -5.25 11.27
C ARG A 41 7.88 -5.10 10.86
N LYS A 42 7.34 -3.89 10.80
CA LYS A 42 5.96 -3.65 10.37
C LYS A 42 5.80 -3.99 8.88
N ALA A 43 4.74 -4.73 8.55
CA ALA A 43 4.40 -5.05 7.18
C ALA A 43 3.91 -3.80 6.43
N TYR A 44 4.26 -3.70 5.14
CA TYR A 44 3.67 -2.69 4.26
C TYR A 44 2.26 -3.12 3.88
N ARG A 45 1.36 -2.13 3.80
CA ARG A 45 -0.07 -2.33 3.63
C ARG A 45 -0.62 -1.52 2.45
N GLY A 46 -1.83 -1.82 2.03
CA GLY A 46 -2.49 -1.12 0.94
C GLY A 46 -1.68 -1.18 -0.35
N ILE A 47 -1.68 -0.11 -1.13
CA ILE A 47 -0.97 -0.06 -2.42
C ILE A 47 0.54 -0.40 -2.32
N ASN A 48 1.16 -0.17 -1.15
CA ASN A 48 2.58 -0.47 -0.93
C ASN A 48 2.88 -1.96 -1.06
N LEU A 49 1.95 -2.83 -0.63
CA LEU A 49 2.09 -4.27 -0.78
C LEU A 49 2.31 -4.63 -2.26
N PHE A 50 1.42 -4.17 -3.13
CA PHE A 50 1.48 -4.47 -4.57
C PHE A 50 2.72 -3.89 -5.24
N LEU A 51 3.08 -2.63 -4.92
CA LEU A 51 4.25 -1.96 -5.48
C LEU A 51 5.56 -2.68 -5.15
N LEU A 52 5.70 -3.10 -3.88
CA LEU A 52 6.94 -3.74 -3.42
C LEU A 52 7.01 -5.21 -3.85
N HIS A 53 5.89 -5.90 -3.91
CA HIS A 53 5.85 -7.26 -4.47
C HIS A 53 6.16 -7.27 -5.98
N ALA A 54 5.56 -6.37 -6.74
CA ALA A 54 5.79 -6.26 -8.18
C ALA A 54 7.25 -5.91 -8.53
N ALA A 55 8.04 -5.45 -7.56
CA ALA A 55 9.46 -5.23 -7.73
C ALA A 55 10.27 -6.53 -7.90
N GLY A 56 9.74 -7.69 -7.47
CA GLY A 56 10.30 -9.01 -7.74
C GLY A 56 11.58 -9.37 -6.97
N PHE A 57 11.89 -8.67 -5.87
CA PHE A 57 13.05 -9.00 -5.04
C PHE A 57 12.83 -10.27 -4.21
N PRO A 58 13.88 -11.07 -3.97
CA PRO A 58 13.77 -12.33 -3.23
C PRO A 58 13.53 -12.12 -1.73
N SER A 59 13.95 -11.00 -1.17
CA SER A 59 13.78 -10.68 0.25
C SER A 59 12.54 -9.80 0.49
N PRO A 60 11.73 -10.07 1.52
CA PRO A 60 10.60 -9.22 1.89
C PRO A 60 11.04 -7.96 2.68
N LEU A 61 12.33 -7.77 2.92
CA LEU A 61 12.83 -6.73 3.82
C LEU A 61 13.26 -5.48 3.06
N TRP A 62 12.75 -4.34 3.52
CA TRP A 62 12.95 -3.04 2.88
C TRP A 62 13.43 -1.99 3.89
N LEU A 63 14.28 -1.08 3.43
CA LEU A 63 14.88 -0.02 4.24
C LEU A 63 14.78 1.34 3.53
N THR A 64 14.66 2.40 4.31
CA THR A 64 14.95 3.73 3.79
C THR A 64 16.47 3.93 3.69
N PHE A 65 16.92 4.87 2.85
CA PHE A 65 18.35 5.20 2.73
C PHE A 65 18.99 5.53 4.08
N ARG A 66 18.30 6.28 4.95
CA ARG A 66 18.76 6.61 6.31
C ARG A 66 18.92 5.38 7.19
N GLN A 67 17.98 4.43 7.10
CA GLN A 67 18.09 3.17 7.84
C GLN A 67 19.30 2.35 7.39
N VAL A 68 19.58 2.30 6.07
CA VAL A 68 20.78 1.64 5.55
C VAL A 68 22.04 2.27 6.15
N GLN A 69 22.14 3.60 6.16
CA GLN A 69 23.27 4.33 6.73
C GLN A 69 23.39 4.11 8.25
N SER A 70 22.28 4.15 9.01
CA SER A 70 22.29 3.94 10.47
C SER A 70 22.73 2.53 10.88
N LEU A 71 22.65 1.57 9.95
CA LEU A 71 23.14 0.20 10.13
C LEU A 71 24.55 0.01 9.60
N ASN A 72 25.28 1.10 9.30
CA ASN A 72 26.61 1.09 8.68
C ASN A 72 26.67 0.38 7.31
N GLY A 73 25.52 0.25 6.64
CA GLY A 73 25.42 -0.27 5.28
C GLY A 73 25.42 0.82 4.23
N HIS A 74 25.45 0.43 2.97
CA HIS A 74 25.32 1.32 1.83
C HIS A 74 24.49 0.69 0.71
N VAL A 75 23.81 1.54 -0.07
CA VAL A 75 23.09 1.10 -1.26
C VAL A 75 24.09 0.92 -2.40
N LYS A 76 24.01 -0.20 -3.10
CA LYS A 76 24.87 -0.50 -4.25
C LYS A 76 24.75 0.57 -5.34
N LYS A 77 25.87 0.88 -5.99
CA LYS A 77 25.91 1.90 -7.04
C LYS A 77 24.99 1.52 -8.20
N GLY A 78 24.14 2.47 -8.62
CA GLY A 78 23.22 2.27 -9.75
C GLY A 78 21.84 1.74 -9.36
N GLU A 79 21.64 1.29 -8.11
CA GLU A 79 20.34 0.81 -7.62
C GLU A 79 19.30 1.93 -7.53
N LYS A 80 18.05 1.57 -7.87
CA LYS A 80 16.93 2.52 -7.86
C LYS A 80 15.99 2.22 -6.69
N SER A 81 15.56 3.29 -6.03
CA SER A 81 14.58 3.18 -4.93
C SER A 81 13.17 2.93 -5.44
N PHE A 82 12.34 2.40 -4.56
CA PHE A 82 10.92 2.16 -4.77
C PHE A 82 10.09 3.11 -3.91
N PRO A 83 9.03 3.74 -4.47
CA PRO A 83 8.15 4.60 -3.71
C PRO A 83 7.22 3.76 -2.82
N VAL A 84 7.04 4.19 -1.57
CA VAL A 84 6.00 3.74 -0.67
C VAL A 84 5.23 4.94 -0.15
N VAL A 85 3.93 4.80 0.06
CA VAL A 85 3.06 5.90 0.43
C VAL A 85 2.45 5.70 1.81
N PHE A 86 2.26 6.80 2.53
CA PHE A 86 1.66 6.82 3.85
C PHE A 86 0.68 7.99 3.94
N TRP A 87 -0.46 7.74 4.57
CA TRP A 87 -1.40 8.77 4.94
C TRP A 87 -0.93 9.47 6.20
N LYS A 88 -0.92 10.79 6.18
CA LYS A 88 -0.71 11.62 7.36
C LYS A 88 -1.92 12.53 7.52
N MET A 89 -2.46 12.62 8.74
CA MET A 89 -3.50 13.57 9.07
C MET A 89 -2.85 14.90 9.42
N PHE A 90 -3.26 15.96 8.75
CA PHE A 90 -2.95 17.34 9.14
C PHE A 90 -4.12 17.91 9.91
N GLU A 91 -3.84 18.58 11.01
CA GLU A 91 -4.83 19.40 11.71
C GLU A 91 -4.68 20.83 11.24
N GLU A 92 -5.70 21.34 10.56
CA GLU A 92 -5.81 22.73 10.15
C GLU A 92 -6.84 23.40 11.06
N GLN A 93 -6.47 24.52 11.62
CA GLN A 93 -7.42 25.34 12.40
C GLN A 93 -8.06 26.37 11.47
N GLU A 94 -9.31 26.20 11.17
CA GLU A 94 -10.13 27.14 10.39
C GLU A 94 -11.28 27.63 11.27
N ASN A 95 -11.33 28.95 11.53
CA ASN A 95 -12.37 29.60 12.34
C ASN A 95 -12.56 29.03 13.77
N GLY A 96 -11.50 28.53 14.40
CA GLY A 96 -11.55 27.97 15.74
C GLY A 96 -11.98 26.48 15.80
N GLU A 97 -12.24 25.86 14.67
CA GLU A 97 -12.50 24.42 14.56
C GLU A 97 -11.26 23.70 14.00
N SER A 98 -10.90 22.55 14.62
CA SER A 98 -9.80 21.70 14.14
C SER A 98 -10.33 20.74 13.09
N LYS A 99 -9.87 20.91 11.84
CA LYS A 99 -10.22 20.06 10.71
C LYS A 99 -9.05 19.13 10.40
N ARG A 100 -9.30 17.81 10.40
CA ARG A 100 -8.28 16.81 10.01
C ARG A 100 -8.32 16.56 8.51
N ILE A 101 -7.26 16.93 7.82
CA ILE A 101 -7.12 16.75 6.37
C ILE A 101 -6.14 15.60 6.10
N PRO A 102 -6.57 14.52 5.42
CA PRO A 102 -5.66 13.44 5.04
C PRO A 102 -4.72 13.90 3.93
N PHE A 103 -3.44 13.69 4.13
CA PHE A 103 -2.38 14.04 3.18
C PHE A 103 -1.54 12.81 2.85
N LEU A 104 -1.37 12.52 1.55
CA LEU A 104 -0.56 11.41 1.08
C LEU A 104 0.90 11.85 0.90
N ARG A 105 1.81 11.16 1.59
CA ARG A 105 3.26 11.32 1.41
C ARG A 105 3.87 10.06 0.83
N TYR A 106 4.96 10.21 0.10
CA TYR A 106 5.76 9.07 -0.32
C TYR A 106 7.17 9.12 0.29
N HIS A 107 7.74 7.95 0.49
CA HIS A 107 9.12 7.76 0.89
C HIS A 107 9.78 6.79 -0.09
N SER A 108 11.09 6.91 -0.24
CA SER A 108 11.87 5.98 -1.05
C SER A 108 12.46 4.89 -0.17
N VAL A 109 12.29 3.64 -0.60
CA VAL A 109 12.86 2.46 0.08
C VAL A 109 13.68 1.64 -0.91
N PHE A 110 14.61 0.87 -0.36
CA PHE A 110 15.44 -0.09 -1.08
C PHE A 110 15.22 -1.47 -0.49
N ASN A 111 15.22 -2.49 -1.33
CA ASN A 111 15.25 -3.86 -0.85
C ASN A 111 16.62 -4.16 -0.21
N VAL A 112 16.64 -5.01 0.80
CA VAL A 112 17.90 -5.40 1.44
C VAL A 112 18.90 -6.01 0.45
N ALA A 113 18.42 -6.67 -0.61
CA ALA A 113 19.25 -7.21 -1.68
C ALA A 113 19.99 -6.14 -2.50
N GLN A 114 19.53 -4.89 -2.47
CA GLN A 114 20.16 -3.72 -3.10
C GLN A 114 21.21 -3.05 -2.19
N CYS A 115 21.41 -3.60 -0.99
CA CYS A 115 22.31 -3.02 0.01
C CYS A 115 23.48 -3.95 0.32
N GLU A 116 24.57 -3.36 0.79
CA GLU A 116 25.76 -4.04 1.31
C GLU A 116 25.99 -3.62 2.77
N GLY A 117 26.64 -4.50 3.56
CA GLY A 117 26.92 -4.25 4.98
C GLY A 117 25.71 -4.41 5.88
N ILE A 118 24.58 -4.93 5.39
CA ILE A 118 23.38 -5.20 6.19
C ILE A 118 23.34 -6.69 6.54
N ALA A 119 23.29 -7.01 7.84
CA ALA A 119 23.11 -8.38 8.30
C ALA A 119 21.71 -8.88 7.95
N LEU A 120 21.63 -9.99 7.22
CA LEU A 120 20.34 -10.63 6.94
C LEU A 120 19.92 -11.44 8.17
N PRO A 121 18.69 -11.26 8.69
CA PRO A 121 18.19 -12.15 9.72
C PRO A 121 18.02 -13.54 9.13
N THR A 122 18.37 -14.56 9.88
CA THR A 122 18.06 -15.95 9.53
C THR A 122 16.54 -16.08 9.40
N PRO A 123 16.02 -16.61 8.29
CA PRO A 123 14.59 -16.88 8.20
C PRO A 123 14.19 -17.79 9.37
N PRO A 124 13.03 -17.55 10.01
CA PRO A 124 12.51 -18.48 10.98
C PRO A 124 12.30 -19.83 10.29
N GLU A 125 12.74 -20.91 10.94
CA GLU A 125 12.41 -22.26 10.46
C GLU A 125 10.89 -22.44 10.52
N THR A 126 10.27 -22.62 9.36
CA THR A 126 8.84 -22.91 9.27
C THR A 126 8.63 -24.39 9.57
N ASN A 127 8.53 -24.73 10.85
CA ASN A 127 8.26 -26.10 11.33
C ASN A 127 6.76 -26.42 11.39
N GLY A 128 5.98 -26.09 10.37
CA GLY A 128 4.56 -26.44 10.33
C GLY A 128 4.14 -26.89 8.93
N SER A 129 3.34 -27.94 8.85
CA SER A 129 2.60 -28.24 7.62
C SER A 129 1.57 -27.13 7.44
N PHE A 130 1.91 -26.18 6.59
CA PHE A 130 1.02 -25.09 6.25
C PHE A 130 -0.13 -25.64 5.39
N GLN A 131 -1.38 -25.40 5.81
CA GLN A 131 -2.59 -25.87 5.12
C GLN A 131 -3.39 -24.65 4.61
N PRO A 132 -3.12 -24.15 3.40
CA PRO A 132 -3.72 -22.92 2.88
C PRO A 132 -5.25 -22.94 2.86
N ILE A 133 -5.84 -24.09 2.52
CA ILE A 133 -7.29 -24.23 2.42
C ILE A 133 -7.96 -24.17 3.79
N GLU A 134 -7.40 -24.84 4.79
CA GLU A 134 -7.90 -24.77 6.17
C GLU A 134 -7.84 -23.33 6.72
N GLN A 135 -6.81 -22.58 6.34
CA GLN A 135 -6.71 -21.17 6.72
C GLN A 135 -7.78 -20.32 6.03
N CYS A 136 -8.10 -20.59 4.77
CA CYS A 136 -9.20 -19.92 4.07
C CYS A 136 -10.55 -20.20 4.75
N GLU A 137 -10.81 -21.44 5.13
CA GLU A 137 -12.01 -21.82 5.87
C GLU A 137 -12.08 -21.08 7.21
N ALA A 138 -10.96 -21.02 7.95
CA ALA A 138 -10.90 -20.28 9.21
C ALA A 138 -11.19 -18.80 9.03
N VAL A 139 -10.60 -18.15 8.01
CA VAL A 139 -10.86 -16.74 7.68
C VAL A 139 -12.34 -16.50 7.38
N VAL A 140 -12.96 -17.35 6.56
CA VAL A 140 -14.39 -17.25 6.25
C VAL A 140 -15.24 -17.47 7.48
N ALA A 141 -14.91 -18.46 8.31
CA ALA A 141 -15.68 -18.79 9.52
C ALA A 141 -15.61 -17.69 10.58
N GLN A 142 -14.46 -17.03 10.72
CA GLN A 142 -14.20 -16.01 11.76
C GLN A 142 -14.63 -14.60 11.35
N MET A 143 -15.04 -14.38 10.08
CA MET A 143 -15.44 -13.07 9.60
C MET A 143 -16.56 -12.47 10.46
N PRO A 144 -16.36 -11.26 11.06
CA PRO A 144 -17.39 -10.57 11.81
C PRO A 144 -18.61 -10.26 10.94
N ARG A 145 -19.82 -10.48 11.46
CA ARG A 145 -21.05 -10.19 10.72
C ARG A 145 -21.05 -10.72 9.29
N ARG A 146 -20.54 -11.94 9.13
CA ARG A 146 -20.44 -12.63 7.85
C ARG A 146 -21.81 -12.70 7.17
N PRO A 147 -21.94 -12.39 5.85
CA PRO A 147 -23.17 -12.60 5.11
C PRO A 147 -23.51 -14.10 5.03
N ALA A 148 -24.77 -14.42 4.75
CA ALA A 148 -25.15 -15.78 4.39
C ALA A 148 -24.43 -16.20 3.10
N ILE A 149 -23.90 -17.42 3.05
CA ILE A 149 -23.27 -18.00 1.86
C ILE A 149 -24.14 -19.18 1.42
N ALA A 150 -24.74 -19.07 0.25
CA ALA A 150 -25.54 -20.11 -0.40
C ALA A 150 -24.79 -20.68 -1.60
N HIS A 151 -24.94 -21.98 -1.85
CA HIS A 151 -24.41 -22.63 -3.04
C HIS A 151 -25.51 -22.96 -4.02
N GLY A 152 -25.28 -22.64 -5.32
CA GLY A 152 -26.21 -22.91 -6.40
C GLY A 152 -25.93 -22.05 -7.63
N GLY A 153 -26.55 -22.44 -8.75
CA GLY A 153 -26.35 -21.73 -10.01
C GLY A 153 -24.96 -21.86 -10.61
N GLY A 154 -24.65 -21.07 -11.61
CA GLY A 154 -23.36 -21.07 -12.33
C GLY A 154 -22.56 -19.76 -12.21
N ARG A 155 -22.95 -18.86 -11.29
CA ARG A 155 -22.30 -17.54 -11.14
C ARG A 155 -22.14 -17.20 -9.66
N ALA A 156 -20.95 -16.72 -9.29
CA ALA A 156 -20.72 -16.11 -8.00
C ALA A 156 -21.23 -14.67 -8.01
N CYS A 157 -21.89 -14.24 -6.93
CA CYS A 157 -22.26 -12.85 -6.74
C CYS A 157 -22.62 -12.54 -5.29
N TYR A 158 -22.32 -11.33 -4.84
CA TYR A 158 -22.87 -10.73 -3.62
C TYR A 158 -24.11 -9.91 -3.95
N SER A 159 -25.20 -10.11 -3.20
CA SER A 159 -26.45 -9.33 -3.27
C SER A 159 -26.53 -8.34 -2.10
N PRO A 160 -26.36 -7.02 -2.32
CA PRO A 160 -26.50 -6.03 -1.24
C PRO A 160 -27.88 -5.98 -0.61
N ARG A 161 -28.93 -6.28 -1.41
CA ARG A 161 -30.32 -6.25 -0.95
C ARG A 161 -30.62 -7.39 0.04
N GLU A 162 -30.07 -8.57 -0.22
CA GLU A 162 -30.31 -9.78 0.58
C GLU A 162 -29.24 -9.99 1.64
N ASP A 163 -28.15 -9.19 1.56
CA ASP A 163 -26.93 -9.35 2.33
C ASP A 163 -26.40 -10.79 2.30
N GLY A 164 -26.38 -11.37 1.11
CA GLY A 164 -26.01 -12.76 0.86
C GLY A 164 -25.03 -12.93 -0.29
N VAL A 165 -24.17 -13.93 -0.17
CA VAL A 165 -23.27 -14.37 -1.23
C VAL A 165 -23.83 -15.67 -1.84
N THR A 166 -23.94 -15.72 -3.16
CA THR A 166 -24.23 -16.94 -3.91
C THR A 166 -22.94 -17.42 -4.57
N MET A 167 -22.60 -18.69 -4.37
CA MET A 167 -21.43 -19.33 -4.97
C MET A 167 -21.87 -20.53 -5.80
N PRO A 168 -21.24 -20.82 -6.95
CA PRO A 168 -21.35 -22.13 -7.57
C PRO A 168 -20.83 -23.22 -6.61
N GLU A 169 -21.29 -24.45 -6.84
CA GLU A 169 -20.77 -25.62 -6.13
C GLU A 169 -19.24 -25.71 -6.27
N ALA A 170 -18.50 -25.99 -5.19
CA ALA A 170 -17.04 -26.02 -5.20
C ALA A 170 -16.45 -26.95 -6.27
N LYS A 171 -17.14 -28.05 -6.59
CA LYS A 171 -16.75 -29.00 -7.66
C LYS A 171 -16.77 -28.42 -9.08
N LEU A 172 -17.37 -27.24 -9.29
CA LEU A 172 -17.42 -26.55 -10.59
C LEU A 172 -16.21 -25.65 -10.82
N PHE A 173 -15.38 -25.45 -9.82
CA PHE A 173 -14.14 -24.70 -9.94
C PHE A 173 -12.97 -25.60 -10.35
N GLU A 174 -12.00 -25.01 -11.06
CA GLU A 174 -10.81 -25.72 -11.53
C GLU A 174 -9.94 -26.22 -10.36
N SER A 175 -9.97 -25.50 -9.23
CA SER A 175 -9.24 -25.86 -8.02
C SER A 175 -9.87 -25.22 -6.76
N PRO A 176 -9.57 -25.73 -5.56
CA PRO A 176 -9.97 -25.08 -4.31
C PRO A 176 -9.49 -23.64 -4.19
N GLU A 177 -8.30 -23.32 -4.70
CA GLU A 177 -7.73 -21.97 -4.70
C GLU A 177 -8.59 -21.01 -5.55
N ALA A 178 -9.07 -21.47 -6.70
CA ALA A 178 -9.98 -20.69 -7.56
C ALA A 178 -11.31 -20.43 -6.84
N TYR A 179 -11.85 -21.42 -6.14
CA TYR A 179 -13.07 -21.25 -5.33
C TYR A 179 -12.88 -20.20 -4.25
N TYR A 180 -11.81 -20.29 -3.42
CA TYR A 180 -11.59 -19.32 -2.34
C TYR A 180 -11.22 -17.94 -2.85
N SER A 181 -10.47 -17.83 -3.95
CA SER A 181 -10.20 -16.52 -4.57
C SER A 181 -11.49 -15.81 -4.98
N THR A 182 -12.43 -16.56 -5.59
CA THR A 182 -13.75 -16.04 -5.97
C THR A 182 -14.58 -15.70 -4.72
N LEU A 183 -14.60 -16.57 -3.71
CA LEU A 183 -15.32 -16.30 -2.47
C LEU A 183 -14.79 -15.05 -1.76
N PHE A 184 -13.48 -14.86 -1.69
CA PHE A 184 -12.88 -13.65 -1.10
C PHE A 184 -13.22 -12.38 -1.88
N HIS A 185 -13.36 -12.45 -3.20
CA HIS A 185 -13.88 -11.35 -4.01
C HIS A 185 -15.30 -10.95 -3.59
N GLU A 186 -16.21 -11.92 -3.49
CA GLU A 186 -17.59 -11.68 -3.09
C GLU A 186 -17.70 -11.21 -1.62
N LEU A 187 -16.90 -11.78 -0.73
CA LEU A 187 -16.84 -11.33 0.68
C LEU A 187 -16.28 -9.91 0.80
N THR A 188 -15.36 -9.51 -0.09
CA THR A 188 -14.85 -8.14 -0.12
C THR A 188 -15.98 -7.17 -0.50
N HIS A 189 -16.79 -7.49 -1.53
CA HIS A 189 -18.01 -6.73 -1.84
C HIS A 189 -18.93 -6.66 -0.63
N ALA A 190 -19.18 -7.79 0.03
CA ALA A 190 -20.04 -7.86 1.19
C ALA A 190 -19.61 -6.93 2.33
N THR A 191 -18.29 -6.69 2.50
CA THR A 191 -17.84 -5.70 3.50
C THR A 191 -18.37 -4.29 3.23
N GLY A 192 -18.79 -3.97 2.01
CA GLY A 192 -19.35 -2.67 1.63
C GLY A 192 -20.77 -2.43 2.13
N HIS A 193 -21.47 -3.46 2.61
CA HIS A 193 -22.84 -3.34 3.14
C HIS A 193 -22.95 -2.30 4.25
N GLN A 194 -24.13 -1.67 4.37
CA GLN A 194 -24.41 -0.63 5.38
C GLN A 194 -24.14 -1.08 6.83
N SER A 195 -24.32 -2.37 7.13
CA SER A 195 -24.05 -2.93 8.46
C SER A 195 -22.56 -3.12 8.76
N ARG A 196 -21.66 -2.98 7.78
CA ARG A 196 -20.21 -3.18 7.87
C ARG A 196 -19.45 -1.89 7.58
N LEU A 197 -18.79 -1.76 6.45
CA LEU A 197 -17.99 -0.58 6.11
C LEU A 197 -18.76 0.53 5.40
N ASN A 198 -20.01 0.27 5.01
CA ASN A 198 -20.95 1.23 4.41
C ASN A 198 -20.32 1.98 3.22
N ARG A 199 -19.77 1.23 2.24
CA ARG A 199 -19.23 1.84 1.01
C ARG A 199 -20.36 2.24 0.08
N LYS A 200 -20.35 3.50 -0.36
CA LYS A 200 -21.38 4.05 -1.25
C LYS A 200 -21.49 3.30 -2.58
N GLU A 201 -20.37 2.81 -3.08
CA GLU A 201 -20.28 2.00 -4.28
C GLU A 201 -21.01 0.64 -4.16
N VAL A 202 -21.43 0.24 -2.96
CA VAL A 202 -22.21 -0.97 -2.70
C VAL A 202 -23.65 -0.64 -2.27
N THR A 203 -23.82 0.43 -1.49
CA THR A 203 -25.12 0.78 -0.90
C THR A 203 -26.02 1.63 -1.80
N ASP A 204 -25.43 2.41 -2.69
CA ASP A 204 -26.18 3.28 -3.60
C ASP A 204 -26.55 2.53 -4.89
N PRO A 205 -27.65 2.89 -5.55
CA PRO A 205 -27.98 2.33 -6.86
C PRO A 205 -26.91 2.70 -7.89
N ILE A 206 -26.17 1.73 -8.38
CA ILE A 206 -25.06 1.94 -9.32
C ILE A 206 -25.35 1.21 -10.64
N GLN A 207 -25.14 1.92 -11.74
CA GLN A 207 -25.25 1.35 -13.07
C GLN A 207 -24.05 0.45 -13.37
N PHE A 208 -24.30 -0.75 -13.88
CA PHE A 208 -23.27 -1.68 -14.35
C PHE A 208 -22.32 -1.01 -15.35
N GLY A 209 -21.01 -1.18 -15.16
CA GLY A 209 -19.98 -0.59 -16.03
C GLY A 209 -19.66 0.88 -15.80
N SER A 210 -20.36 1.57 -14.87
CA SER A 210 -20.06 2.96 -14.50
C SER A 210 -18.72 3.08 -13.75
N GLN A 211 -18.22 4.31 -13.58
CA GLN A 211 -17.01 4.55 -12.77
C GLN A 211 -17.13 4.05 -11.32
N PRO A 212 -18.23 4.30 -10.56
CA PRO A 212 -18.40 3.73 -9.23
C PRO A 212 -18.36 2.20 -9.20
N TYR A 213 -19.06 1.55 -10.16
CA TYR A 213 -19.00 0.11 -10.31
C TYR A 213 -17.55 -0.39 -10.47
N SER A 214 -16.78 0.25 -11.33
CA SER A 214 -15.39 -0.13 -11.57
C SER A 214 -14.47 0.09 -10.38
N ARG A 215 -14.73 1.11 -9.55
CA ARG A 215 -14.01 1.32 -8.30
C ARG A 215 -14.24 0.17 -7.34
N GLU A 216 -15.48 -0.26 -7.19
CA GLU A 216 -15.82 -1.36 -6.30
C GLU A 216 -15.26 -2.69 -6.79
N GLU A 217 -15.28 -2.96 -8.10
CA GLU A 217 -14.62 -4.14 -8.68
C GLU A 217 -13.12 -4.17 -8.37
N LEU A 218 -12.43 -3.02 -8.50
CA LEU A 218 -11.00 -2.95 -8.17
C LEU A 218 -10.75 -3.16 -6.66
N VAL A 219 -11.66 -2.69 -5.80
CA VAL A 219 -11.61 -2.95 -4.35
C VAL A 219 -11.74 -4.45 -4.09
N ALA A 220 -12.69 -5.12 -4.75
CA ALA A 220 -12.95 -6.54 -4.58
C ALA A 220 -11.77 -7.41 -5.06
N GLU A 221 -11.22 -7.09 -6.24
CA GLU A 221 -10.05 -7.77 -6.77
C GLU A 221 -8.82 -7.64 -5.86
N MET A 222 -8.53 -6.42 -5.41
CA MET A 222 -7.41 -6.17 -4.51
C MET A 222 -7.63 -6.81 -3.14
N GLY A 223 -8.88 -6.82 -2.64
CA GLY A 223 -9.24 -7.49 -1.39
C GLY A 223 -9.05 -8.99 -1.46
N ALA A 224 -9.53 -9.62 -2.52
CA ALA A 224 -9.28 -11.04 -2.78
C ALA A 224 -7.78 -11.35 -2.84
N ALA A 225 -6.99 -10.51 -3.52
CA ALA A 225 -5.55 -10.69 -3.61
C ALA A 225 -4.85 -10.59 -2.24
N TYR A 226 -5.28 -9.67 -1.36
CA TYR A 226 -4.74 -9.58 0.01
C TYR A 226 -5.10 -10.80 0.85
N LEU A 227 -6.34 -11.29 0.78
CA LEU A 227 -6.80 -12.46 1.53
C LEU A 227 -6.13 -13.75 1.03
N CYS A 228 -6.01 -13.92 -0.28
CA CYS A 228 -5.24 -15.02 -0.87
C CYS A 228 -3.78 -14.99 -0.41
N GLY A 229 -3.15 -13.81 -0.41
CA GLY A 229 -1.80 -13.63 0.11
C GLY A 229 -1.68 -13.93 1.61
N HIS A 230 -2.70 -13.59 2.41
CA HIS A 230 -2.77 -13.90 3.83
C HIS A 230 -2.87 -15.41 4.08
N CYS A 231 -3.68 -16.10 3.28
CA CYS A 231 -3.87 -17.56 3.34
C CYS A 231 -2.80 -18.34 2.57
N GLU A 232 -1.80 -17.65 2.01
CA GLU A 232 -0.73 -18.27 1.19
C GLU A 232 -1.25 -19.08 -0.01
N LEU A 233 -2.46 -18.76 -0.49
CA LEU A 233 -2.99 -19.36 -1.69
C LEU A 233 -2.17 -18.96 -2.91
N GLU A 234 -1.80 -19.94 -3.73
CA GLU A 234 -1.37 -19.66 -5.08
C GLU A 234 -2.59 -19.18 -5.87
N GLN A 235 -2.63 -17.88 -6.20
CA GLN A 235 -3.65 -17.44 -7.16
C GLN A 235 -3.37 -18.11 -8.50
N THR A 236 -4.22 -19.06 -8.86
CA THR A 236 -4.31 -19.54 -10.23
C THR A 236 -4.63 -18.32 -11.08
N THR A 237 -3.70 -17.95 -11.96
CA THR A 237 -3.83 -16.79 -12.83
C THR A 237 -5.08 -16.93 -13.65
N LEU A 238 -6.13 -16.20 -13.29
CA LEU A 238 -7.20 -15.88 -14.24
C LEU A 238 -6.49 -15.34 -15.48
N ALA A 239 -6.77 -15.96 -16.63
CA ALA A 239 -6.13 -15.60 -17.87
C ALA A 239 -6.19 -14.08 -18.05
N GLN A 240 -5.05 -13.42 -17.94
CA GLN A 240 -4.95 -11.96 -18.09
C GLN A 240 -5.14 -11.67 -19.57
N SER A 241 -6.41 -11.56 -20.00
CA SER A 241 -6.70 -11.20 -21.37
C SER A 241 -6.18 -9.79 -21.67
N ALA A 242 -5.71 -9.58 -22.89
CA ALA A 242 -5.29 -8.24 -23.32
C ALA A 242 -6.40 -7.20 -23.11
N SER A 243 -7.66 -7.60 -23.28
CA SER A 243 -8.83 -6.75 -23.03
C SER A 243 -8.99 -6.37 -21.55
N TYR A 244 -8.69 -7.26 -20.62
CA TYR A 244 -8.70 -6.98 -19.19
C TYR A 244 -7.65 -5.92 -18.83
N ILE A 245 -6.41 -6.10 -19.27
CA ILE A 245 -5.34 -5.13 -19.04
C ILE A 245 -5.68 -3.79 -19.69
N GLN A 246 -6.18 -3.79 -20.92
CA GLN A 246 -6.57 -2.56 -21.64
C GLN A 246 -7.65 -1.78 -20.89
N ASN A 247 -8.67 -2.46 -20.36
CA ASN A 247 -9.74 -1.83 -19.58
C ASN A 247 -9.20 -1.12 -18.33
N TRP A 248 -8.28 -1.75 -17.58
CA TRP A 248 -7.67 -1.10 -16.42
C TRP A 248 -6.74 0.06 -16.80
N LEU A 249 -5.99 -0.06 -17.90
CA LEU A 249 -5.16 1.03 -18.40
C LEU A 249 -5.97 2.29 -18.71
N GLU A 250 -7.12 2.14 -19.40
CA GLU A 250 -8.03 3.25 -19.71
C GLU A 250 -8.54 3.92 -18.43
N ARG A 251 -9.03 3.14 -17.47
CA ARG A 251 -9.58 3.66 -16.20
C ARG A 251 -8.54 4.35 -15.33
N LEU A 252 -7.32 3.83 -15.27
CA LEU A 252 -6.24 4.42 -14.48
C LEU A 252 -5.67 5.68 -15.12
N LYS A 253 -5.69 5.80 -16.45
CA LYS A 253 -5.33 7.02 -17.15
C LYS A 253 -6.36 8.13 -16.92
N ASP A 254 -7.63 7.76 -16.77
CA ASP A 254 -8.73 8.70 -16.53
C ASP A 254 -8.81 9.16 -15.06
N ASP A 255 -8.56 8.28 -14.09
CA ASP A 255 -8.57 8.61 -12.66
C ASP A 255 -7.27 8.20 -11.95
N ARG A 256 -6.35 9.16 -11.83
CA ARG A 256 -5.04 8.95 -11.14
C ARG A 256 -5.14 8.59 -9.65
N LYS A 257 -6.29 8.79 -9.01
CA LYS A 257 -6.50 8.46 -7.60
C LYS A 257 -7.07 7.06 -7.39
N LEU A 258 -7.64 6.49 -8.45
CA LEU A 258 -8.41 5.25 -8.41
C LEU A 258 -7.65 4.12 -7.68
N VAL A 259 -6.44 3.79 -8.13
CA VAL A 259 -5.68 2.65 -7.61
C VAL A 259 -5.28 2.81 -6.14
N VAL A 260 -4.91 4.02 -5.71
CA VAL A 260 -4.53 4.29 -4.31
C VAL A 260 -5.74 4.20 -3.39
N HIS A 261 -6.89 4.75 -3.84
CA HIS A 261 -8.13 4.70 -3.07
C HIS A 261 -8.69 3.28 -3.01
N ALA A 262 -8.72 2.56 -4.12
CA ALA A 262 -9.18 1.16 -4.15
C ALA A 262 -8.33 0.28 -3.22
N ALA A 263 -7.01 0.39 -3.28
CA ALA A 263 -6.13 -0.37 -2.39
C ALA A 263 -6.33 -0.04 -0.90
N ALA A 264 -6.63 1.22 -0.56
CA ALA A 264 -6.94 1.61 0.81
C ALA A 264 -8.28 1.02 1.29
N GLN A 265 -9.32 1.00 0.43
CA GLN A 265 -10.60 0.39 0.75
C GLN A 265 -10.51 -1.14 0.83
N ALA A 266 -9.77 -1.77 -0.09
CA ALA A 266 -9.49 -3.19 -0.07
C ALA A 266 -8.77 -3.62 1.23
N GLN A 267 -7.80 -2.81 1.69
CA GLN A 267 -7.12 -3.07 2.97
C GLN A 267 -8.09 -3.01 4.15
N LYS A 268 -9.00 -2.02 4.19
CA LYS A 268 -10.03 -1.94 5.24
C LYS A 268 -10.99 -3.12 5.19
N ALA A 269 -11.34 -3.58 3.98
CA ALA A 269 -12.17 -4.77 3.80
C ALA A 269 -11.48 -6.02 4.36
N CYS A 270 -10.20 -6.22 4.07
CA CYS A 270 -9.40 -7.31 4.62
C CYS A 270 -9.31 -7.23 6.14
N ASP A 271 -9.01 -6.05 6.70
CA ASP A 271 -8.94 -5.85 8.15
C ASP A 271 -10.26 -6.23 8.82
N PHE A 272 -11.39 -5.86 8.18
CA PHE A 272 -12.72 -6.23 8.68
C PHE A 272 -12.94 -7.76 8.62
N ILE A 273 -12.60 -8.41 7.49
CA ILE A 273 -12.78 -9.86 7.33
C ILE A 273 -11.90 -10.64 8.33
N LEU A 274 -10.67 -10.16 8.55
CA LEU A 274 -9.70 -10.78 9.45
C LEU A 274 -9.90 -10.38 10.93
N ASP A 275 -10.87 -9.53 11.24
CA ASP A 275 -11.08 -8.91 12.57
C ASP A 275 -9.82 -8.26 13.15
N VAL A 276 -8.99 -7.69 12.27
CA VAL A 276 -7.77 -6.99 12.66
C VAL A 276 -8.08 -5.51 12.85
N ARG A 277 -7.86 -5.01 14.05
CA ARG A 277 -7.84 -3.56 14.28
C ARG A 277 -6.47 -3.05 13.87
N PRO A 278 -6.39 -2.11 12.89
CA PRO A 278 -5.13 -1.45 12.63
C PRO A 278 -4.67 -0.83 13.96
N GLU A 279 -3.52 -1.25 14.46
CA GLU A 279 -2.81 -0.43 15.44
C GLU A 279 -2.65 0.93 14.77
N ASP A 280 -2.99 2.02 15.46
CA ASP A 280 -2.76 3.37 14.94
C ASP A 280 -1.37 3.36 14.30
N GLU A 281 -1.31 3.68 13.01
CA GLU A 281 -0.04 3.73 12.30
C GLU A 281 0.84 4.70 13.08
N GLY A 282 1.65 4.15 13.99
CA GLY A 282 2.54 4.93 14.82
C GLY A 282 3.37 5.84 13.91
N PRO A 283 3.84 6.98 14.38
CA PRO A 283 4.48 7.99 13.55
C PRO A 283 5.47 7.31 12.63
N ALA A 284 5.37 7.61 11.35
CA ALA A 284 6.36 7.22 10.36
C ALA A 284 7.76 7.39 10.96
N PRO A 285 8.72 6.46 10.71
CA PRO A 285 10.02 6.45 11.39
C PRO A 285 10.57 7.86 11.47
N SER A 286 10.81 8.29 12.71
CA SER A 286 11.17 9.63 13.18
C SER A 286 11.39 10.65 12.06
N GLN A 287 10.47 11.61 11.97
CA GLN A 287 10.57 12.74 11.04
C GLN A 287 11.92 13.45 11.26
N PRO A 288 12.52 13.98 10.19
CA PRO A 288 13.53 14.98 10.38
C PRO A 288 12.88 16.11 11.21
N LYS A 289 13.58 16.56 12.26
CA LYS A 289 13.19 17.72 13.05
C LYS A 289 12.74 18.82 12.09
N GLU A 290 11.62 19.48 12.40
CA GLU A 290 11.07 20.53 11.53
C GLU A 290 12.11 21.62 11.33
N PHE A 291 12.49 21.86 10.09
CA PHE A 291 13.31 22.99 9.75
C PHE A 291 12.43 24.23 9.70
N LYS A 292 12.73 25.24 10.51
CA LYS A 292 12.20 26.58 10.29
C LYS A 292 12.90 27.12 9.06
N VAL A 293 12.19 27.16 7.94
CA VAL A 293 12.68 27.80 6.71
C VAL A 293 12.57 29.31 6.95
N VAL A 294 13.69 29.94 7.31
CA VAL A 294 13.81 31.40 7.21
C VAL A 294 14.32 31.67 5.79
N ALA A 295 13.45 32.17 4.95
CA ALA A 295 13.84 32.60 3.61
C ALA A 295 14.70 33.88 3.74
N LEU A 296 16.00 33.72 3.68
CA LEU A 296 16.91 34.84 3.47
C LEU A 296 16.77 35.25 1.98
N ARG A 297 16.27 36.45 1.74
CA ARG A 297 16.01 36.97 0.38
C ARG A 297 17.29 37.42 -0.34
N GLU A 298 18.42 37.54 0.36
CA GLU A 298 19.69 38.04 -0.17
C GLU A 298 20.87 37.14 0.30
N CYS A 299 22.00 37.22 -0.41
CA CYS A 299 23.21 36.50 -0.02
C CYS A 299 23.64 36.91 1.40
N PRO A 300 24.00 36.00 2.29
CA PRO A 300 24.39 36.35 3.66
C PRO A 300 25.55 37.37 3.63
N THR A 301 25.46 38.38 4.49
CA THR A 301 26.51 39.36 4.67
C THR A 301 27.79 38.69 5.23
N PRO A 302 28.98 39.31 5.04
CA PRO A 302 30.21 38.81 5.64
C PRO A 302 30.14 38.57 7.17
N GLU A 303 29.31 39.33 7.89
CA GLU A 303 29.07 39.20 9.33
C GLU A 303 28.21 37.95 9.64
N GLU A 304 27.22 37.63 8.80
CA GLU A 304 26.41 36.42 8.94
C GLU A 304 27.21 35.15 8.60
N MET A 305 28.20 35.25 7.70
CA MET A 305 29.11 34.15 7.40
C MET A 305 30.13 33.89 8.54
N GLN A 306 30.57 34.93 9.29
CA GLN A 306 31.44 34.77 10.43
C GLN A 306 30.78 34.08 11.63
N LEU A 307 29.44 34.14 11.72
CA LEU A 307 28.68 33.43 12.75
C LEU A 307 28.66 31.90 12.55
N CYS A 308 28.93 31.44 11.32
CA CYS A 308 29.02 30.01 11.00
C CYS A 308 30.39 29.36 11.30
N ASP A 309 31.45 30.17 11.44
CA ASP A 309 32.84 29.69 11.63
C ASP A 309 33.31 29.64 13.08
N THR A 310 32.46 29.95 14.06
CA THR A 310 32.87 29.90 15.48
C THR A 310 32.70 28.49 16.07
N PRO A 311 33.74 27.94 16.72
CA PRO A 311 33.76 26.53 17.19
C PRO A 311 32.77 26.15 18.30
N GLN A 312 31.90 27.03 18.73
CA GLN A 312 30.97 26.79 19.84
C GLN A 312 29.49 26.65 19.48
N ARG A 313 29.13 26.60 18.18
CA ARG A 313 27.74 26.40 17.74
C ARG A 313 27.65 25.34 16.68
N HIS A 314 27.65 24.09 17.09
CA HIS A 314 27.36 22.92 16.28
C HIS A 314 25.89 22.83 15.80
N ASP A 315 25.05 23.84 16.01
CA ASP A 315 23.62 23.80 15.85
C ASP A 315 23.10 24.46 14.55
N PHE A 316 24.02 25.01 13.72
CA PHE A 316 23.61 25.67 12.46
C PHE A 316 24.36 25.08 11.26
N GLU A 317 23.62 24.64 10.27
CA GLU A 317 24.14 24.17 8.99
C GLU A 317 23.55 25.01 7.85
N LEU A 318 24.41 25.60 7.01
CA LEU A 318 23.99 26.39 5.85
C LEU A 318 23.80 25.44 4.66
N LEU A 319 22.58 25.24 4.23
CA LEU A 319 22.25 24.40 3.08
C LEU A 319 21.84 25.26 1.88
N ARG A 320 22.62 25.15 0.79
CA ARG A 320 22.27 25.77 -0.50
C ARG A 320 21.19 24.95 -1.19
N LEU A 321 20.03 25.53 -1.44
CA LEU A 321 18.99 24.89 -2.24
C LEU A 321 19.42 24.89 -3.72
N ALA A 322 19.48 23.72 -4.32
CA ALA A 322 19.87 23.53 -5.72
C ALA A 322 18.97 24.39 -6.64
N GLY A 323 19.58 25.32 -7.37
CA GLY A 323 18.92 26.20 -8.35
C GLY A 323 18.30 27.49 -7.82
N SER A 324 18.48 27.84 -6.55
CA SER A 324 18.01 29.11 -5.98
C SER A 324 19.15 29.93 -5.37
N ARG A 325 18.93 31.27 -5.28
CA ARG A 325 19.81 32.17 -4.52
C ARG A 325 19.47 32.22 -3.01
N SER A 326 18.69 31.26 -2.53
CA SER A 326 18.21 31.20 -1.14
C SER A 326 19.02 30.18 -0.33
N PHE A 327 19.33 30.52 0.92
CA PHE A 327 20.00 29.68 1.91
C PHE A 327 19.04 29.34 3.04
N VAL A 328 19.25 28.21 3.71
CA VAL A 328 18.45 27.77 4.86
C VAL A 328 19.36 27.62 6.06
N LEU A 329 19.03 28.27 7.15
CA LEU A 329 19.66 28.10 8.45
C LEU A 329 18.94 26.99 9.24
N ARG A 330 19.68 26.01 9.67
CA ARG A 330 19.19 24.93 10.54
C ARG A 330 19.46 25.29 12.00
N SER A 331 18.43 25.37 12.82
CA SER A 331 18.57 25.45 14.28
C SER A 331 17.99 24.18 14.91
N ASP A 332 18.76 23.51 15.74
CA ASP A 332 18.27 22.46 16.63
C ASP A 332 17.57 23.13 17.81
N ILE A 333 16.23 23.17 17.79
CA ILE A 333 15.43 23.57 18.94
C ILE A 333 15.29 22.35 19.86
N LYS A 334 15.71 22.50 21.11
CA LYS A 334 15.53 21.54 22.21
C LYS A 334 14.06 21.36 22.55
#